data_2b66c8c30be8af34157f4a851c8c79c1
#
_entry.id   2b66c8c30be8af34157f4a851c8c79c1
#
_cell.length_a   1.000
_cell.length_b   1.000
_cell.length_c   1.000
_cell.angle_alpha   90.00
_cell.angle_beta   90.00
_cell.angle_gamma   90.00
#
_symmetry.space_group_name_H-M   'P 1'
#
loop_
_entity.id
_entity.type
_entity.pdbx_description
1 polymer ?
#
loop_
_entity_poly.entity_id
_entity_poly.type
_entity_poly.pdbx_seq_one_letter_code
_entity_poly.pdbx_strand_id
1 'polypeptide(L)'
;MPDDVPTIGLRIVDSLAAVDAAQWDACALAPGSGGNPFLSYRFLKALEDSKSVGRRTGWQPQYLVAESDDGTLHGAAPLYMKSHSQGEYVFDYAFAEAYARAGGDYYPKLQIAVPFTPVTGPRLLVKAGGDAAAAPGHPHRGRLLRRRCPVPPRATV
;
A
#
# COMPACT_ATOMS: atom_id res chain seq x y z
N MET A 1 5.99 2.39 36.36
CA MET A 1 6.45 3.08 35.14
C MET A 1 5.41 2.75 34.08
N PRO A 2 4.65 3.66 33.52
CA PRO A 2 3.86 3.34 32.33
C PRO A 2 4.83 3.02 31.20
N ASP A 3 4.64 1.85 30.57
CA ASP A 3 5.38 1.44 29.38
C ASP A 3 5.13 2.51 28.32
N ASP A 4 6.18 3.24 27.97
CA ASP A 4 6.16 4.26 26.93
C ASP A 4 6.06 3.53 25.56
N VAL A 5 4.84 3.15 25.19
CA VAL A 5 4.58 2.53 23.89
C VAL A 5 4.81 3.61 22.84
N PRO A 6 5.78 3.45 21.93
CA PRO A 6 6.06 4.47 20.94
C PRO A 6 4.83 4.73 20.09
N THR A 7 4.48 5.98 19.93
CA THR A 7 3.40 6.38 19.03
C THR A 7 3.84 6.16 17.59
N ILE A 8 3.10 5.33 16.85
CA ILE A 8 3.37 5.07 15.43
C ILE A 8 2.42 5.92 14.58
N GLY A 9 2.99 6.84 13.81
CA GLY A 9 2.28 7.63 12.81
C GLY A 9 2.27 6.97 11.44
N LEU A 10 1.22 7.21 10.65
CA LEU A 10 1.15 6.82 9.25
C LEU A 10 1.39 8.04 8.37
N ARG A 11 2.29 7.93 7.42
CA ARG A 11 2.62 8.98 6.45
C ARG A 11 2.63 8.43 5.03
N ILE A 12 2.21 9.24 4.07
CA ILE A 12 2.32 8.94 2.65
C ILE A 12 3.50 9.73 2.08
N VAL A 13 4.35 9.05 1.31
CA VAL A 13 5.45 9.68 0.57
C VAL A 13 5.32 9.38 -0.93
N ASP A 14 5.63 10.36 -1.75
CA ASP A 14 5.51 10.27 -3.21
C ASP A 14 6.79 9.77 -3.90
N SER A 15 7.85 9.57 -3.13
CA SER A 15 9.12 8.98 -3.58
C SER A 15 9.82 8.24 -2.46
N LEU A 16 10.47 7.13 -2.81
CA LEU A 16 11.37 6.42 -1.88
C LEU A 16 12.60 7.21 -1.49
N ALA A 17 12.96 8.26 -2.23
CA ALA A 17 14.05 9.16 -1.82
C ALA A 17 13.82 9.81 -0.45
N ALA A 18 12.56 9.87 0.03
CA ALA A 18 12.19 10.38 1.34
C ALA A 18 12.27 9.32 2.46
N VAL A 19 12.72 8.10 2.16
CA VAL A 19 12.79 6.96 3.09
C VAL A 19 14.21 6.40 3.11
N ASP A 20 14.70 6.04 4.28
CA ASP A 20 16.00 5.37 4.39
C ASP A 20 15.94 3.96 3.80
N ALA A 21 16.88 3.66 2.90
CA ALA A 21 16.92 2.40 2.15
C ALA A 21 17.08 1.17 3.05
N ALA A 22 17.91 1.27 4.09
CA ALA A 22 18.16 0.15 4.99
C ALA A 22 16.93 -0.13 5.87
N GLN A 23 16.22 0.92 6.28
CA GLN A 23 14.99 0.77 7.05
C GLN A 23 13.85 0.19 6.21
N TRP A 24 13.72 0.61 4.94
CA TRP A 24 12.76 0.00 4.02
C TRP A 24 13.04 -1.49 3.83
N ASP A 25 14.30 -1.84 3.53
CA ASP A 25 14.69 -3.22 3.28
C ASP A 25 14.60 -4.08 4.56
N ALA A 26 14.77 -3.50 5.74
CA ALA A 26 14.51 -4.20 7.01
C ALA A 26 13.04 -4.62 7.17
N CYS A 27 12.10 -3.90 6.55
CA CYS A 27 10.69 -4.29 6.49
C CYS A 27 10.42 -5.25 5.31
N ALA A 28 10.95 -4.94 4.13
CA ALA A 28 10.65 -5.65 2.88
C ALA A 28 11.30 -7.03 2.79
N LEU A 29 12.49 -7.19 3.34
CA LEU A 29 13.30 -8.41 3.28
C LEU A 29 13.42 -9.10 4.64
N ALA A 30 12.56 -8.78 5.57
CA ALA A 30 12.53 -9.38 6.91
C ALA A 30 12.43 -10.92 6.83
N PRO A 31 13.04 -11.66 7.76
CA PRO A 31 12.86 -13.10 7.87
C PRO A 31 11.38 -13.46 7.93
N GLY A 32 10.93 -14.37 7.06
CA GLY A 32 9.51 -14.73 6.92
C GLY A 32 8.73 -13.94 5.85
N SER A 33 9.29 -12.85 5.32
CA SER A 33 8.69 -12.12 4.18
C SER A 33 8.90 -12.85 2.83
N GLY A 34 9.68 -13.93 2.83
CA GLY A 34 10.05 -14.65 1.61
C GLY A 34 11.17 -14.00 0.81
N GLY A 35 11.76 -12.91 1.30
CA GLY A 35 12.90 -12.23 0.65
C GLY A 35 12.63 -11.79 -0.79
N ASN A 36 11.42 -11.30 -1.07
CA ASN A 36 11.00 -10.93 -2.41
C ASN A 36 11.78 -9.72 -2.94
N PRO A 37 12.70 -9.89 -3.91
CA PRO A 37 13.55 -8.81 -4.40
C PRO A 37 12.77 -7.68 -5.08
N PHE A 38 11.56 -7.96 -5.56
CA PHE A 38 10.68 -6.96 -6.19
C PHE A 38 10.05 -5.98 -5.17
N LEU A 39 10.21 -6.25 -3.87
CA LEU A 39 9.81 -5.33 -2.79
C LEU A 39 10.99 -4.55 -2.23
N SER A 40 12.22 -4.85 -2.65
CA SER A 40 13.41 -4.14 -2.18
C SER A 40 13.37 -2.66 -2.55
N TYR A 41 13.96 -1.83 -1.71
CA TYR A 41 14.16 -0.41 -2.00
C TYR A 41 14.79 -0.19 -3.37
N ARG A 42 15.86 -0.94 -3.68
CA ARG A 42 16.58 -0.83 -4.95
C ARG A 42 15.70 -1.07 -6.17
N PHE A 43 14.84 -2.08 -6.12
CA PHE A 43 13.95 -2.39 -7.25
C PHE A 43 12.89 -1.30 -7.44
N LEU A 44 12.18 -0.93 -6.38
CA LEU A 44 11.13 0.08 -6.47
C LEU A 44 11.69 1.46 -6.82
N LYS A 45 12.86 1.80 -6.29
CA LYS A 45 13.56 3.05 -6.62
C LYS A 45 14.02 3.07 -8.09
N ALA A 46 14.46 1.95 -8.63
CA ALA A 46 14.81 1.85 -10.05
C ALA A 46 13.60 2.10 -10.98
N LEU A 47 12.39 1.71 -10.56
CA LEU A 47 11.17 2.04 -11.31
C LEU A 47 10.86 3.54 -11.31
N GLU A 48 11.14 4.24 -10.22
CA GLU A 48 11.04 5.72 -10.18
C GLU A 48 12.10 6.37 -11.07
N ASP A 49 13.36 5.98 -10.91
CA ASP A 49 14.50 6.60 -11.60
C ASP A 49 14.41 6.41 -13.12
N SER A 50 13.94 5.24 -13.56
CA SER A 50 13.66 4.97 -14.97
C SER A 50 12.39 5.65 -15.48
N LYS A 51 11.62 6.32 -14.60
CA LYS A 51 10.30 6.90 -14.90
C LYS A 51 9.28 5.88 -15.43
N SER A 52 9.47 4.60 -15.11
CA SER A 52 8.50 3.55 -15.38
C SER A 52 7.24 3.70 -14.52
N VAL A 53 7.36 4.28 -13.32
CA VAL A 53 6.25 4.71 -12.47
C VAL A 53 6.20 6.24 -12.37
N GLY A 54 5.01 6.80 -12.16
CA GLY A 54 4.77 8.23 -12.07
C GLY A 54 3.40 8.62 -12.63
N ARG A 55 3.07 9.91 -12.57
CA ARG A 55 1.79 10.43 -13.07
C ARG A 55 1.52 10.07 -14.53
N ARG A 56 2.55 10.15 -15.37
CA ARG A 56 2.44 9.96 -16.85
C ARG A 56 2.19 8.51 -17.24
N THR A 57 2.56 7.56 -16.39
CA THR A 57 2.40 6.12 -16.61
C THR A 57 1.17 5.56 -15.94
N GLY A 58 0.41 6.40 -15.19
CA GLY A 58 -0.75 5.96 -14.41
C GLY A 58 -0.41 5.14 -13.17
N TRP A 59 0.85 5.08 -12.76
CA TRP A 59 1.35 4.45 -11.53
C TRP A 59 2.01 5.52 -10.66
N GLN A 60 1.22 6.40 -10.07
CA GLN A 60 1.78 7.45 -9.22
C GLN A 60 2.12 6.91 -7.83
N PRO A 61 3.40 6.95 -7.41
CA PRO A 61 3.79 6.48 -6.08
C PRO A 61 3.09 7.26 -4.97
N GLN A 62 2.66 6.52 -3.94
CA GLN A 62 2.02 7.00 -2.73
C GLN A 62 2.41 6.05 -1.59
N TYR A 63 3.71 5.76 -1.44
CA TYR A 63 4.16 4.77 -0.45
C TYR A 63 3.64 5.09 0.93
N LEU A 64 3.01 4.11 1.55
CA LEU A 64 2.58 4.23 2.93
C LEU A 64 3.73 3.80 3.85
N VAL A 65 4.06 4.63 4.80
CA VAL A 65 5.08 4.34 5.82
C VAL A 65 4.50 4.51 7.22
N ALA A 66 4.84 3.58 8.10
CA ALA A 66 4.50 3.59 9.52
C ALA A 66 5.78 3.84 10.31
N GLU A 67 5.92 5.01 10.91
CA GLU A 67 7.13 5.40 11.61
C GLU A 67 6.82 6.00 12.99
N SER A 68 7.73 5.81 13.93
CA SER A 68 7.67 6.46 15.25
C SER A 68 8.26 7.86 15.19
N ASP A 69 8.03 8.64 16.26
CA ASP A 69 8.45 10.05 16.35
C ASP A 69 9.96 10.24 16.20
N ASP A 70 10.76 9.21 16.49
CA ASP A 70 12.21 9.19 16.31
C ASP A 70 12.65 8.89 14.86
N GLY A 71 11.71 8.71 13.93
CA GLY A 71 11.97 8.38 12.54
C GLY A 71 12.29 6.90 12.27
N THR A 72 12.05 6.02 13.25
CA THR A 72 12.21 4.58 13.04
C THR A 72 11.04 4.03 12.23
N LEU A 73 11.34 3.36 11.10
CA LEU A 73 10.35 2.70 10.26
C LEU A 73 9.96 1.34 10.85
N HIS A 74 8.69 1.14 11.13
CA HIS A 74 8.11 -0.09 11.66
C HIS A 74 7.40 -0.91 10.58
N GLY A 75 6.88 -0.23 9.56
CA GLY A 75 6.20 -0.89 8.45
C GLY A 75 6.06 0.00 7.24
N ALA A 76 5.81 -0.63 6.09
CA ALA A 76 5.63 0.08 4.83
C ALA A 76 4.70 -0.68 3.89
N ALA A 77 4.17 -0.01 2.88
CA ALA A 77 3.46 -0.64 1.78
C ALA A 77 3.72 0.08 0.45
N PRO A 78 3.99 -0.66 -0.64
CA PRO A 78 4.14 -0.11 -1.97
C PRO A 78 2.76 0.27 -2.53
N LEU A 79 2.27 1.45 -2.15
CA LEU A 79 0.98 2.00 -2.54
C LEU A 79 1.16 2.93 -3.74
N TYR A 80 0.22 2.83 -4.69
CA TYR A 80 0.18 3.67 -5.89
C TYR A 80 -1.22 4.21 -6.13
N MET A 81 -1.31 5.44 -6.60
CA MET A 81 -2.54 5.96 -7.19
C MET A 81 -2.55 5.60 -8.67
N LYS A 82 -3.56 4.81 -9.07
CA LYS A 82 -3.74 4.32 -10.43
C LYS A 82 -4.79 5.13 -11.17
N SER A 83 -4.45 5.60 -12.37
CA SER A 83 -5.40 6.30 -13.25
C SER A 83 -6.03 5.39 -14.32
N HIS A 84 -5.53 4.17 -14.49
CA HIS A 84 -6.02 3.14 -15.43
C HIS A 84 -5.44 1.76 -15.06
N SER A 85 -5.93 0.67 -15.67
CA SER A 85 -5.46 -0.71 -15.38
C SER A 85 -4.21 -1.14 -16.16
N GLN A 86 -3.64 -0.30 -17.01
CA GLN A 86 -2.44 -0.70 -17.76
C GLN A 86 -1.27 -1.02 -16.82
N GLY A 87 -0.50 -2.06 -17.19
CA GLY A 87 0.60 -2.55 -16.38
C GLY A 87 0.19 -3.44 -15.20
N GLU A 88 -1.07 -3.83 -15.13
CA GLU A 88 -1.58 -4.82 -14.19
C GLU A 88 -1.71 -6.18 -14.90
N TYR A 89 -1.50 -7.28 -14.16
CA TYR A 89 -1.70 -8.65 -14.67
C TYR A 89 -3.10 -9.19 -14.37
N VAL A 90 -3.78 -8.57 -13.40
CA VAL A 90 -5.19 -8.84 -13.11
C VAL A 90 -5.99 -7.65 -13.61
N PHE A 91 -6.74 -7.86 -14.68
CA PHE A 91 -7.53 -6.80 -15.31
C PHE A 91 -8.86 -6.60 -14.57
N ASP A 92 -9.18 -5.37 -14.29
CA ASP A 92 -10.38 -4.97 -13.55
C ASP A 92 -11.40 -4.22 -14.42
N TYR A 93 -11.34 -4.41 -15.74
CA TYR A 93 -12.24 -3.74 -16.70
C TYR A 93 -13.72 -3.96 -16.39
N ALA A 94 -14.09 -5.19 -15.99
CA ALA A 94 -15.49 -5.50 -15.65
C ALA A 94 -15.96 -4.72 -14.42
N PHE A 95 -15.08 -4.51 -13.44
CA PHE A 95 -15.40 -3.70 -12.27
C PHE A 95 -15.50 -2.22 -12.63
N ALA A 96 -14.59 -1.70 -13.44
CA ALA A 96 -14.62 -0.32 -13.91
C ALA A 96 -15.90 -0.03 -14.69
N GLU A 97 -16.28 -0.93 -15.59
CA GLU A 97 -17.51 -0.82 -16.37
C GLU A 97 -18.78 -0.91 -15.51
N ALA A 98 -18.81 -1.83 -14.54
CA ALA A 98 -19.92 -1.94 -13.61
C ALA A 98 -20.09 -0.69 -12.75
N TYR A 99 -18.96 -0.11 -12.32
CA TYR A 99 -18.94 1.12 -11.53
C TYR A 99 -19.43 2.32 -12.34
N ALA A 100 -19.00 2.44 -13.61
CA ALA A 100 -19.46 3.47 -14.53
C ALA A 100 -20.95 3.35 -14.82
N ARG A 101 -21.48 2.12 -15.02
CA ARG A 101 -22.92 1.87 -15.18
C ARG A 101 -23.74 2.26 -13.94
N ALA A 102 -23.13 2.21 -12.76
CA ALA A 102 -23.73 2.67 -11.52
C ALA A 102 -23.62 4.19 -11.28
N GLY A 103 -23.02 4.93 -12.23
CA GLY A 103 -22.85 6.38 -12.16
C GLY A 103 -21.65 6.84 -11.32
N GLY A 104 -20.69 5.95 -11.06
CA GLY A 104 -19.46 6.28 -10.32
C GLY A 104 -18.20 6.22 -11.18
N ASP A 105 -17.13 6.83 -10.69
CA ASP A 105 -15.78 6.78 -11.28
C ASP A 105 -14.94 5.73 -10.57
N TYR A 106 -14.46 4.71 -11.31
CA TYR A 106 -13.60 3.66 -10.76
C TYR A 106 -12.15 4.15 -10.61
N TYR A 107 -11.72 5.05 -11.47
CA TYR A 107 -10.40 5.68 -11.41
C TYR A 107 -10.52 7.16 -11.04
N PRO A 108 -9.51 7.72 -10.31
CA PRO A 108 -8.31 7.05 -9.81
C PRO A 108 -8.63 6.12 -8.63
N LYS A 109 -7.85 5.02 -8.50
CA LYS A 109 -7.92 4.09 -7.36
C LYS A 109 -6.58 3.99 -6.64
N LEU A 110 -6.60 3.64 -5.36
CA LEU A 110 -5.39 3.27 -4.62
C LEU A 110 -5.16 1.76 -4.75
N GLN A 111 -3.91 1.38 -5.02
CA GLN A 111 -3.53 -0.02 -5.20
C GLN A 111 -2.20 -0.32 -4.52
N ILE A 112 -2.20 -1.31 -3.63
CA ILE A 112 -0.97 -1.86 -3.04
C ILE A 112 -0.51 -3.01 -3.91
N ALA A 113 0.57 -2.81 -4.67
CA ALA A 113 1.06 -3.78 -5.64
C ALA A 113 2.55 -3.57 -5.94
N VAL A 114 3.17 -4.56 -6.56
CA VAL A 114 4.44 -4.38 -7.26
C VAL A 114 4.12 -4.07 -8.73
N PRO A 115 4.53 -2.91 -9.26
CA PRO A 115 4.24 -2.54 -10.63
C PRO A 115 4.81 -3.55 -11.65
N PHE A 116 4.09 -3.79 -12.72
CA PHE A 116 4.51 -4.55 -13.90
C PHE A 116 4.94 -6.00 -13.64
N THR A 117 4.55 -6.60 -12.51
CA THR A 117 4.90 -7.99 -12.21
C THR A 117 3.77 -8.70 -11.46
N PRO A 118 3.46 -9.98 -11.82
CA PRO A 118 2.47 -10.78 -11.12
C PRO A 118 3.03 -11.45 -9.86
N VAL A 119 4.19 -11.00 -9.36
CA VAL A 119 4.83 -11.61 -8.22
C VAL A 119 3.90 -11.66 -7.00
N THR A 120 3.84 -12.82 -6.38
CA THR A 120 3.11 -13.04 -5.12
C THR A 120 3.97 -12.65 -3.92
N GLY A 121 3.35 -12.51 -2.75
CA GLY A 121 4.04 -12.23 -1.49
C GLY A 121 3.35 -11.15 -0.66
N PRO A 122 3.88 -10.82 0.52
CA PRO A 122 3.33 -9.79 1.38
C PRO A 122 3.35 -8.42 0.68
N ARG A 123 2.36 -7.60 1.00
CA ARG A 123 2.28 -6.20 0.53
C ARG A 123 2.30 -5.21 1.69
N LEU A 124 1.94 -5.68 2.88
CA LEU A 124 2.17 -4.97 4.12
C LEU A 124 3.50 -5.49 4.69
N LEU A 125 4.50 -4.64 4.64
CA LEU A 125 5.88 -4.94 5.01
C LEU A 125 6.06 -4.52 6.46
N VAL A 126 6.52 -5.43 7.32
CA VAL A 126 6.67 -5.17 8.75
C VAL A 126 8.09 -5.55 9.17
N LYS A 127 8.74 -4.68 9.94
CA LYS A 127 10.07 -4.92 10.48
C LYS A 127 10.07 -6.15 11.39
N ALA A 128 11.05 -7.04 11.23
CA ALA A 128 11.20 -8.19 12.11
C ALA A 128 11.43 -7.74 13.57
N GLY A 129 10.73 -8.37 14.52
CA GLY A 129 10.85 -8.04 15.95
C GLY A 129 9.89 -6.95 16.45
N GLY A 130 9.12 -6.30 15.56
CA GLY A 130 7.95 -5.53 15.97
C GLY A 130 6.81 -6.49 16.35
N ASP A 131 5.93 -6.08 17.26
CA ASP A 131 4.76 -6.87 17.61
C ASP A 131 3.91 -7.15 16.37
N ALA A 132 4.10 -8.33 15.79
CA ALA A 132 3.32 -8.81 14.65
C ALA A 132 1.81 -8.93 14.97
N ALA A 133 1.43 -8.74 16.22
CA ALA A 133 0.05 -8.67 16.69
C ALA A 133 -0.73 -7.46 16.17
N ALA A 134 -0.05 -6.43 15.65
CA ALA A 134 -0.68 -5.24 15.06
C ALA A 134 -0.88 -5.34 13.54
N ALA A 135 -0.38 -6.38 12.86
CA ALA A 135 -0.60 -6.56 11.43
C ALA A 135 -2.03 -7.08 11.18
N PRO A 136 -2.85 -6.38 10.36
CA PRO A 136 -4.20 -6.82 10.03
C PRO A 136 -4.13 -8.00 9.05
N GLY A 137 -3.90 -9.20 9.53
CA GLY A 137 -3.77 -10.39 8.69
C GLY A 137 -4.01 -11.71 9.43
N HIS A 138 -4.17 -11.69 10.74
CA HIS A 138 -4.60 -12.86 11.50
C HIS A 138 -6.07 -12.72 11.89
N PRO A 139 -6.89 -13.78 11.77
CA PRO A 139 -8.31 -13.71 12.11
C PRO A 139 -8.50 -13.74 13.64
N HIS A 140 -8.06 -12.68 14.30
CA HIS A 140 -8.57 -12.42 15.64
C HIS A 140 -9.91 -11.71 15.48
N ARG A 141 -10.95 -12.34 16.00
CA ARG A 141 -12.32 -11.85 16.13
C ARG A 141 -12.34 -10.44 16.76
N GLY A 142 -11.91 -9.43 16.00
CA GLY A 142 -12.07 -8.02 16.31
C GLY A 142 -13.40 -7.55 15.74
N ARG A 143 -14.28 -7.11 16.61
CA ARG A 143 -15.60 -6.53 16.33
C ARG A 143 -15.46 -5.46 15.24
N LEU A 144 -15.85 -5.77 14.00
CA LEU A 144 -16.00 -4.80 12.93
C LEU A 144 -17.02 -3.74 13.39
N LEU A 145 -16.54 -2.55 13.71
CA LEU A 145 -17.38 -1.36 13.76
C LEU A 145 -17.84 -1.09 12.32
N ARG A 146 -19.02 -1.60 11.97
CA ARG A 146 -19.72 -1.27 10.73
C ARG A 146 -20.02 0.23 10.72
N ARG A 147 -19.11 1.04 10.18
CA ARG A 147 -19.50 2.37 9.73
C ARG A 147 -20.40 2.18 8.52
N ARG A 148 -21.69 2.42 8.69
CA ARG A 148 -22.63 2.46 7.57
C ARG A 148 -22.22 3.63 6.70
N CYS A 149 -21.78 3.35 5.46
CA CYS A 149 -21.78 4.37 4.42
C CYS A 149 -23.24 4.80 4.22
N PRO A 150 -23.53 6.11 4.27
CA PRO A 150 -24.86 6.59 3.94
C PRO A 150 -25.10 6.32 2.43
N VAL A 151 -26.10 5.51 2.14
CA VAL A 151 -26.60 5.32 0.77
C VAL A 151 -27.38 6.60 0.43
N PRO A 152 -27.05 7.31 -0.67
CA PRO A 152 -27.82 8.48 -1.08
C PRO A 152 -29.26 8.05 -1.44
N PRO A 153 -30.29 8.90 -1.20
CA PRO A 153 -31.66 8.58 -1.52
C PRO A 153 -31.84 8.41 -3.03
N ARG A 154 -32.58 7.38 -3.41
CA ARG A 154 -32.95 7.14 -4.82
C ARG A 154 -33.76 8.34 -5.32
N ALA A 155 -33.31 8.93 -6.43
CA ALA A 155 -34.13 9.87 -7.18
C ALA A 155 -35.36 9.12 -7.69
N THR A 156 -36.54 9.57 -7.31
CA THR A 156 -37.82 9.11 -7.86
C THR A 156 -38.01 9.80 -9.21
N VAL A 157 -38.18 9.01 -10.26
CA VAL A 157 -38.64 9.48 -11.59
C VAL A 157 -40.13 9.63 -11.55
#